data_4e30fedbcca796825a8c027d8347009f
#
_entry.id   4e30fedbcca796825a8c027d8347009f
#
_cell.length_a   1.000
_cell.length_b   1.000
_cell.length_c   1.000
_cell.angle_alpha   90.00
_cell.angle_beta   90.00
_cell.angle_gamma   90.00
#
_symmetry.space_group_name_H-M   'P 1'
#
loop_
_entity.id
_entity.type
_entity.pdbx_description
1 polymer ?
#
loop_
_entity_poly.entity_id
_entity_poly.type
_entity_poly.pdbx_seq_one_letter_code
_entity_poly.pdbx_strand_id
1 'polypeptide(L)'
;MSVVKSDLIKELANNYPNFLRKDLTKLVDIILYEMQNSLKYGERVELRDIFTLDPKIQKEGIRRNPKTGEKVFVKEKKSVLFKMSKEWANKINEKE
;
A
#
# COMPACT_ATOMS: atom_id res chain seq x y z
N MET A 1 -17.08 3.94 8.24
CA MET A 1 -17.17 2.93 7.17
C MET A 1 -15.87 2.88 6.39
N SER A 2 -15.55 1.71 5.86
CA SER A 2 -14.33 1.53 5.07
C SER A 2 -14.63 1.64 3.59
N VAL A 3 -13.67 2.15 2.83
CA VAL A 3 -13.73 2.12 1.37
C VAL A 3 -12.97 0.88 0.93
N VAL A 4 -13.63 0.02 0.18
CA VAL A 4 -13.01 -1.21 -0.33
C VAL A 4 -12.76 -1.08 -1.83
N LYS A 5 -11.96 -2.00 -2.37
CA LYS A 5 -11.55 -1.99 -3.77
C LYS A 5 -12.75 -1.88 -4.74
N SER A 6 -13.81 -2.61 -4.46
CA SER A 6 -15.03 -2.58 -5.30
C SER A 6 -15.70 -1.21 -5.32
N ASP A 7 -15.60 -0.46 -4.23
CA ASP A 7 -16.13 0.90 -4.17
C ASP A 7 -15.35 1.83 -5.10
N LEU A 8 -14.02 1.68 -5.14
CA LEU A 8 -13.18 2.46 -6.03
C LEU A 8 -13.47 2.16 -7.50
N ILE A 9 -13.68 0.89 -7.83
CA ILE A 9 -14.02 0.47 -9.18
C ILE A 9 -15.38 1.02 -9.57
N LYS A 10 -16.34 1.02 -8.63
CA LYS A 10 -17.67 1.58 -8.86
C LYS A 10 -17.59 3.07 -9.19
N GLU A 11 -16.77 3.83 -8.46
CA GLU A 11 -16.54 5.25 -8.73
C GLU A 11 -15.89 5.48 -10.10
N LEU A 12 -14.94 4.64 -10.47
CA LEU A 12 -14.35 4.69 -11.80
C LEU A 12 -15.39 4.46 -12.88
N ALA A 13 -16.25 3.47 -12.69
CA ALA A 13 -17.33 3.17 -13.65
C ALA A 13 -18.31 4.33 -13.76
N ASN A 14 -18.61 4.99 -12.65
CA ASN A 14 -19.48 6.17 -12.66
C ASN A 14 -18.88 7.35 -13.44
N ASN A 15 -17.56 7.52 -13.34
CA ASN A 15 -16.86 8.60 -14.03
C ASN A 15 -16.58 8.27 -15.50
N TYR A 16 -16.52 7.00 -15.83
CA TYR A 16 -16.22 6.53 -17.19
C TYR A 16 -17.28 5.53 -17.65
N PRO A 17 -18.52 6.01 -17.84
CA PRO A 17 -19.64 5.10 -18.15
C PRO A 17 -19.55 4.39 -19.49
N ASN A 18 -18.65 4.85 -20.38
CA ASN A 18 -18.44 4.21 -21.67
C ASN A 18 -17.51 3.01 -21.63
N PHE A 19 -16.86 2.78 -20.46
CA PHE A 19 -15.97 1.65 -20.28
C PHE A 19 -16.69 0.51 -19.57
N LEU A 20 -16.38 -0.72 -19.96
CA LEU A 20 -16.92 -1.89 -19.26
C LEU A 20 -16.31 -1.98 -17.88
N ARG A 21 -17.12 -2.29 -16.89
CA ARG A 21 -16.66 -2.46 -15.51
C ARG A 21 -15.56 -3.51 -15.40
N LYS A 22 -15.66 -4.57 -16.16
CA LYS A 22 -14.67 -5.63 -16.20
C LYS A 22 -13.31 -5.12 -16.68
N ASP A 23 -13.27 -4.19 -17.63
CA ASP A 23 -12.02 -3.59 -18.11
C ASP A 23 -11.43 -2.64 -17.08
N LEU A 24 -12.26 -1.87 -16.38
CA LEU A 24 -11.82 -1.00 -15.30
C LEU A 24 -11.24 -1.81 -14.14
N THR A 25 -11.83 -2.95 -13.84
CA THR A 25 -11.32 -3.87 -12.82
C THR A 25 -9.94 -4.38 -13.20
N LYS A 26 -9.74 -4.74 -14.47
CA LYS A 26 -8.42 -5.19 -14.95
C LYS A 26 -7.37 -4.10 -14.83
N LEU A 27 -7.73 -2.85 -15.14
CA LEU A 27 -6.81 -1.73 -15.03
C LEU A 27 -6.34 -1.54 -13.58
N VAL A 28 -7.27 -1.57 -12.64
CA VAL A 28 -6.96 -1.45 -11.22
C VAL A 28 -6.07 -2.61 -10.78
N ASP A 29 -6.39 -3.84 -11.20
CA ASP A 29 -5.60 -5.02 -10.86
C ASP A 29 -4.17 -4.94 -11.39
N ILE A 30 -3.99 -4.42 -12.61
CA ILE A 30 -2.66 -4.24 -13.19
C ILE A 30 -1.84 -3.23 -12.37
N ILE A 31 -2.45 -2.11 -11.99
CA ILE A 31 -1.77 -1.10 -11.18
C ILE A 31 -1.31 -1.70 -9.85
N LEU A 32 -2.21 -2.39 -9.16
CA LEU A 32 -1.90 -2.99 -7.87
C LEU A 32 -0.84 -4.10 -8.00
N TYR A 33 -0.93 -4.89 -9.06
CA TYR A 33 0.05 -5.94 -9.32
C TYR A 33 1.44 -5.37 -9.56
N GLU A 34 1.55 -4.29 -10.35
CA GLU A 34 2.84 -3.66 -10.61
C GLU A 34 3.47 -3.12 -9.34
N MET A 35 2.66 -2.52 -8.46
CA MET A 35 3.14 -2.04 -7.17
C MET A 35 3.64 -3.19 -6.30
N GLN A 36 2.86 -4.25 -6.21
CA GLN A 36 3.21 -5.45 -5.45
C GLN A 36 4.51 -6.07 -5.96
N ASN A 37 4.63 -6.19 -7.28
CA ASN A 37 5.79 -6.79 -7.91
C ASN A 37 7.08 -5.97 -7.66
N SER A 38 6.97 -4.65 -7.75
CA SER A 38 8.11 -3.77 -7.45
C SER A 38 8.58 -3.95 -6.01
N LEU A 39 7.64 -3.98 -5.07
CA LEU A 39 7.96 -4.19 -3.65
C LEU A 39 8.56 -5.56 -3.39
N LYS A 40 8.10 -6.58 -4.10
CA LYS A 40 8.63 -7.93 -4.00
C LYS A 40 10.12 -7.97 -4.32
N TYR A 41 10.55 -7.18 -5.29
CA TYR A 41 11.97 -7.12 -5.70
C TYR A 41 12.75 -6.02 -4.99
N GLY A 42 12.21 -5.46 -3.93
CA GLY A 42 12.90 -4.48 -3.10
C GLY A 42 12.91 -3.07 -3.67
N GLU A 43 12.13 -2.82 -4.70
CA GLU A 43 12.03 -1.49 -5.30
C GLU A 43 10.99 -0.65 -4.59
N ARG A 44 11.32 0.61 -4.38
CA ARG A 44 10.43 1.57 -3.77
C ARG A 44 9.36 2.01 -4.77
N VAL A 45 8.11 2.12 -4.31
CA VAL A 45 7.02 2.66 -5.11
C VAL A 45 6.77 4.09 -4.67
N GLU A 46 7.04 5.04 -5.53
CA GLU A 46 6.85 6.45 -5.25
C GLU A 46 5.81 7.04 -6.20
N LEU A 47 4.64 7.38 -5.64
CA LEU A 47 3.62 8.12 -6.37
C LEU A 47 3.75 9.57 -5.94
N ARG A 48 4.42 10.34 -6.78
CA ARG A 48 4.74 11.73 -6.48
C ARG A 48 3.51 12.51 -6.07
N ASP A 49 3.64 13.27 -4.97
CA ASP A 49 2.57 14.08 -4.38
C ASP A 49 1.42 13.28 -3.76
N ILE A 50 1.55 11.95 -3.71
CA ILE A 50 0.53 11.08 -3.15
C ILE A 50 1.11 10.32 -1.97
N PHE A 51 1.89 9.28 -2.23
CA PHE A 51 2.53 8.52 -1.17
C PHE A 51 3.76 7.77 -1.68
N THR A 52 4.53 7.25 -0.75
CA THR A 52 5.66 6.38 -1.04
C THR A 52 5.51 5.11 -0.22
N LEU A 53 5.72 3.97 -0.87
CA LEU A 53 5.82 2.68 -0.23
C LEU A 53 7.28 2.26 -0.26
N ASP A 54 7.89 2.13 0.92
CA ASP A 54 9.32 1.86 1.05
C ASP A 54 9.51 0.45 1.62
N PRO A 55 10.06 -0.49 0.82
CA PRO A 55 10.25 -1.86 1.31
C PRO A 55 11.34 -1.92 2.35
N LYS A 56 11.09 -2.68 3.40
CA LYS A 56 12.02 -2.91 4.51
C LYS A 56 12.21 -4.39 4.69
N ILE A 57 13.44 -4.78 4.96
CA ILE A 57 13.76 -6.17 5.26
C ILE A 57 14.18 -6.25 6.71
N GLN A 58 13.42 -7.03 7.49
CA GLN A 58 13.80 -7.37 8.84
C GLN A 58 14.62 -8.65 8.77
N LYS A 59 15.90 -8.55 9.11
CA LYS A 59 16.78 -9.72 9.08
C LYS A 59 16.39 -10.72 10.15
N GLU A 60 16.59 -12.01 9.85
CA GLU A 60 16.40 -13.03 10.85
C GLU A 60 17.36 -12.85 12.01
N GLY A 61 16.98 -13.31 13.16
CA GLY A 61 17.81 -13.23 14.35
C GLY A 61 17.01 -13.50 15.61
N ILE A 62 17.71 -13.44 16.72
CA ILE A 62 17.09 -13.62 18.02
C ILE A 62 16.67 -12.26 18.55
N ARG A 63 15.40 -12.15 18.93
CA ARG A 63 14.84 -10.93 19.52
C ARG A 63 14.33 -11.24 20.92
N ARG A 64 14.43 -10.27 21.81
CA ARG A 64 13.89 -10.41 23.15
C ARG A 64 12.46 -9.90 23.20
N ASN A 65 11.55 -10.71 23.73
CA ASN A 65 10.18 -10.29 23.95
C ASN A 65 10.14 -9.30 25.12
N PRO A 66 9.74 -8.03 24.90
CA PRO A 66 9.76 -7.03 25.96
C PRO A 66 8.78 -7.31 27.10
N LYS A 67 7.77 -8.15 26.90
CA LYS A 67 6.79 -8.49 27.94
C LYS A 67 7.28 -9.59 28.86
N THR A 68 7.94 -10.60 28.32
CA THR A 68 8.37 -11.78 29.10
C THR A 68 9.87 -11.87 29.29
N GLY A 69 10.65 -11.12 28.51
CA GLY A 69 12.11 -11.21 28.51
C GLY A 69 12.67 -12.44 27.79
N GLU A 70 11.79 -13.27 27.27
CA GLU A 70 12.21 -14.47 26.56
C GLU A 70 12.83 -14.13 25.20
N LYS A 71 13.83 -14.92 24.80
CA LYS A 71 14.43 -14.81 23.50
C LYS A 71 13.61 -15.59 22.49
N VAL A 72 13.25 -14.93 21.38
CA VAL A 72 12.45 -15.53 20.31
C VAL A 72 13.22 -15.42 19.00
N PHE A 73 13.28 -16.50 18.25
CA PHE A 73 13.86 -16.49 16.91
C PHE A 73 12.84 -15.90 15.94
N VAL A 74 13.26 -14.88 15.19
CA VAL A 74 12.43 -14.22 14.18
C VAL A 74 13.02 -14.49 12.81
N LYS A 75 12.21 -15.03 11.89
CA LYS A 75 12.64 -15.27 10.52
C LYS A 75 12.70 -13.96 9.75
N GLU A 76 13.50 -13.97 8.69
CA GLU A 76 13.56 -12.83 7.79
C GLU A 76 12.15 -12.50 7.27
N LYS A 77 11.81 -11.23 7.28
CA LYS A 77 10.48 -10.78 6.91
C LYS A 77 10.58 -9.49 6.12
N LYS A 78 9.80 -9.42 5.05
CA LYS A 78 9.66 -8.19 4.27
C LYS A 78 8.44 -7.44 4.78
N SER A 79 8.60 -6.13 4.91
CA SER A 79 7.49 -5.24 5.26
C SER A 79 7.58 -3.98 4.42
N VAL A 80 6.55 -3.15 4.50
CA VAL A 80 6.48 -1.92 3.72
C VAL A 80 6.16 -0.77 4.65
N LEU A 81 6.97 0.28 4.57
CA LEU A 81 6.73 1.51 5.30
C LEU A 81 5.96 2.47 4.40
N PHE A 82 4.80 2.91 4.85
CA PHE A 82 3.98 3.88 4.14
C PHE A 82 4.36 5.29 4.57
N LYS A 83 4.59 6.16 3.59
CA LYS A 83 4.86 7.58 3.83
C LYS A 83 3.91 8.41 2.99
N MET A 84 3.10 9.22 3.65
CA MET A 84 2.16 10.10 2.98
C MET A 84 2.86 11.40 2.56
N SER A 85 2.52 11.93 1.38
CA SER A 85 3.04 13.20 0.94
C SER A 85 2.46 14.35 1.77
N LYS A 86 3.15 15.49 1.75
CA LYS A 86 2.65 16.71 2.39
C LYS A 86 1.33 17.15 1.77
N GLU A 87 1.21 17.01 0.48
CA GLU A 87 0.02 17.42 -0.25
C GLU A 87 -1.21 16.63 0.19
N TRP A 88 -1.05 15.30 0.31
CA TRP A 88 -2.13 14.46 0.82
C TRP A 88 -2.45 14.78 2.28
N ALA A 89 -1.41 14.99 3.10
CA ALA A 89 -1.62 15.34 4.51
C ALA A 89 -2.42 16.63 4.64
N ASN A 90 -2.11 17.62 3.83
CA ASN A 90 -2.84 18.88 3.83
C ASN A 90 -4.28 18.71 3.37
N LYS A 91 -4.50 17.92 2.34
CA LYS A 91 -5.85 17.64 1.83
C LYS A 91 -6.71 16.89 2.83
N ILE A 92 -6.13 15.91 3.50
CA ILE A 92 -6.84 15.11 4.50
C ILE A 92 -7.22 15.96 5.72
N ASN A 93 -6.38 16.91 6.08
CA ASN A 93 -6.60 17.80 7.23
C ASN A 93 -7.32 19.08 6.88
N GLU A 94 -7.72 19.24 5.63
CA GLU A 94 -8.43 20.44 5.16
C GLU A 94 -9.83 20.48 5.79
N LYS A 95 -10.18 21.64 6.31
CA LYS A 95 -11.51 21.87 6.88
C LYS A 95 -12.46 22.32 5.79
N GLU A 96 -13.63 21.75 5.78
CA GLU A 96 -14.70 22.17 4.89
C GLU A 96 -15.45 23.38 5.44
#